data_dc629a56930077f8cdc4b8b97b669949
#
_entry.id   dc629a56930077f8cdc4b8b97b669949
#
_cell.length_a   1.000
_cell.length_b   1.000
_cell.length_c   1.000
_cell.angle_alpha   90.00
_cell.angle_beta   90.00
_cell.angle_gamma   90.00
#
_symmetry.space_group_name_H-M   'P 1'
#
loop_
_entity.id
_entity.type
_entity.pdbx_description
1 polymer ?
#
loop_
_entity_poly.entity_id
_entity_poly.type
_entity_poly.pdbx_seq_one_letter_code
_entity_poly.pdbx_strand_id
1 'polypeptide(L)'
;SEKKARYDQFGHAGVDPNYGAGQGGYGGGFGGMDFDLGDIFGSIFGNGFGGGFGGGRANPNAPQRGSDTQASITISFEEAAKGCARSIDTMRIETCDECHGNGCQSGHSPKTCPECNGRGQVTVGQRTPFGVIQSSKPCSRCNGKGTIIDNPCKKCNGAGRVRKSAKLDINIPAGVDDRQILTVRGQGNKGVNGGPAGDLNIVVNVRPHPIFERDGYNVWCDVHLSFMQVALGCTIQVPTLDGKVEYSVPAGTQPGDVFKLRGRGIQGRMGKGDQLVRIIVDIPKKLTDKQSELIKQLAMEFNVDEGLGDGKKSFFGKKKK
;
A
#
# COMPACT_ATOMS: atom_id res chain seq x y z
N SER A 1 13.83 51.73 12.17
CA SER A 1 15.22 51.31 12.02
C SER A 1 15.37 50.64 10.64
N GLU A 2 16.48 50.88 9.97
CA GLU A 2 16.75 50.39 8.59
C GLU A 2 16.52 48.87 8.42
N LYS A 3 16.76 48.05 9.45
CA LYS A 3 16.52 46.60 9.43
C LYS A 3 15.06 46.26 9.25
N LYS A 4 14.13 47.02 9.81
CA LYS A 4 12.69 46.80 9.68
C LYS A 4 12.19 47.11 8.26
N ALA A 5 12.70 48.19 7.66
CA ALA A 5 12.38 48.54 6.29
C ALA A 5 12.89 47.51 5.27
N ARG A 6 14.05 46.89 5.52
CA ARG A 6 14.58 45.82 4.68
C ARG A 6 13.83 44.49 4.88
N TYR A 7 13.35 44.23 6.07
CA TYR A 7 12.51 43.05 6.35
C TYR A 7 11.13 43.15 5.69
N ASP A 8 10.54 44.37 5.72
CA ASP A 8 9.22 44.63 5.12
C ASP A 8 9.23 44.59 3.57
N GLN A 9 10.39 44.79 2.96
CA GLN A 9 10.59 44.71 1.49
C GLN A 9 11.06 43.37 0.96
N PHE A 10 11.88 42.66 1.73
CA PHE A 10 12.57 41.45 1.23
C PHE A 10 12.41 40.20 2.14
N GLY A 11 11.59 40.28 3.19
CA GLY A 11 11.39 39.20 4.14
C GLY A 11 12.69 38.76 4.84
N HIS A 12 12.78 37.51 5.24
CA HIS A 12 13.96 36.95 5.91
C HIS A 12 15.27 37.07 5.07
N ALA A 13 15.18 37.07 3.75
CA ALA A 13 16.33 37.22 2.87
C ALA A 13 16.99 38.61 2.94
N GLY A 14 16.26 39.66 3.40
CA GLY A 14 16.77 41.03 3.51
C GLY A 14 17.55 41.30 4.81
N VAL A 15 17.56 40.41 5.79
CA VAL A 15 18.21 40.60 7.12
C VAL A 15 19.24 39.55 7.46
N ASP A 16 19.45 38.54 6.61
CA ASP A 16 20.44 37.48 6.82
C ASP A 16 21.84 37.95 6.33
N PRO A 17 22.85 38.05 7.21
CA PRO A 17 24.19 38.50 6.84
C PRO A 17 24.91 37.58 5.84
N ASN A 18 24.44 36.37 5.64
CA ASN A 18 25.10 35.37 4.79
C ASN A 18 24.48 35.30 3.36
N TYR A 19 23.44 36.07 3.07
CA TYR A 19 22.75 36.00 1.78
C TYR A 19 23.41 36.87 0.67
N GLY A 20 24.44 37.62 0.98
CA GLY A 20 25.10 38.56 0.04
C GLY A 20 26.54 38.27 -0.33
N ALA A 21 27.14 37.17 0.13
CA ALA A 21 28.55 36.89 -0.09
C ALA A 21 28.82 35.72 -1.05
N GLY A 22 28.24 35.77 -2.24
CA GLY A 22 28.44 34.72 -3.26
C GLY A 22 28.02 35.12 -4.65
N GLN A 23 28.96 35.77 -5.38
CA GLN A 23 29.05 35.79 -6.82
C GLN A 23 28.10 36.67 -7.61
N GLY A 24 28.70 37.73 -8.14
CA GLY A 24 28.29 38.77 -9.03
C GLY A 24 27.50 38.45 -10.29
N GLY A 25 26.71 39.45 -10.65
CA GLY A 25 26.56 39.98 -11.99
C GLY A 25 25.59 39.28 -12.93
N TYR A 26 24.44 39.82 -13.15
CA TYR A 26 24.01 40.42 -14.40
C TYR A 26 22.58 40.97 -14.24
N GLY A 27 22.43 42.24 -14.39
CA GLY A 27 21.16 42.91 -14.42
C GLY A 27 20.46 42.72 -15.76
N GLY A 28 19.10 42.79 -15.72
CA GLY A 28 18.27 42.79 -16.91
C GLY A 28 16.82 42.60 -16.51
N GLY A 29 16.08 43.73 -16.32
CA GLY A 29 14.66 43.73 -16.02
C GLY A 29 13.83 43.21 -17.17
N PHE A 30 12.81 42.42 -16.85
CA PHE A 30 11.62 42.28 -17.68
C PHE A 30 10.41 42.15 -16.76
N GLY A 31 9.50 43.13 -16.93
CA GLY A 31 8.24 43.20 -16.23
C GLY A 31 7.22 42.18 -16.70
N GLY A 32 6.47 41.69 -15.75
CA GLY A 32 5.06 41.31 -15.88
C GLY A 32 4.72 40.19 -16.82
N MET A 33 4.77 38.95 -16.34
CA MET A 33 3.86 37.86 -16.73
C MET A 33 3.90 36.83 -15.64
N ASP A 34 2.74 36.55 -15.09
CA ASP A 34 2.47 35.56 -14.06
C ASP A 34 2.60 34.15 -14.68
N PHE A 35 3.83 33.67 -14.78
CA PHE A 35 4.12 32.27 -15.09
C PHE A 35 4.63 31.60 -13.83
N ASP A 36 3.93 30.55 -13.41
CA ASP A 36 4.30 29.69 -12.32
C ASP A 36 5.71 29.11 -12.52
N LEU A 37 6.70 29.83 -11.97
CA LEU A 37 8.12 29.49 -12.05
C LEU A 37 8.50 28.26 -11.22
N GLY A 38 7.59 27.73 -10.41
CA GLY A 38 7.82 26.56 -9.55
C GLY A 38 8.00 25.28 -10.35
N ASP A 39 7.18 25.05 -11.35
CA ASP A 39 7.22 23.81 -12.15
C ASP A 39 8.39 23.78 -13.15
N ILE A 40 8.80 24.93 -13.68
CA ILE A 40 9.95 25.01 -14.60
C ILE A 40 11.27 24.89 -13.85
N PHE A 41 11.37 25.46 -12.65
CA PHE A 41 12.56 25.36 -11.83
C PHE A 41 12.75 23.96 -11.24
N GLY A 42 11.67 23.29 -10.86
CA GLY A 42 11.69 21.88 -10.39
C GLY A 42 12.12 20.91 -11.49
N SER A 43 11.74 21.16 -12.74
CA SER A 43 12.10 20.33 -13.89
C SER A 43 13.56 20.53 -14.35
N ILE A 44 14.11 21.72 -14.21
CA ILE A 44 15.47 22.06 -14.67
C ILE A 44 16.52 21.89 -13.58
N PHE A 45 16.21 22.18 -12.31
CA PHE A 45 17.16 22.14 -11.20
C PHE A 45 16.97 20.93 -10.26
N GLY A 46 15.82 20.28 -10.25
CA GLY A 46 15.55 19.15 -9.36
C GLY A 46 16.26 17.84 -9.71
N ASN A 47 16.89 17.75 -10.87
CA ASN A 47 17.53 16.48 -11.30
C ASN A 47 18.96 16.63 -11.82
N GLY A 48 19.75 17.66 -11.41
CA GLY A 48 21.02 17.76 -12.08
C GLY A 48 22.08 18.73 -11.62
N PHE A 49 22.08 19.24 -10.39
CA PHE A 49 23.23 20.05 -9.94
C PHE A 49 24.17 19.29 -9.00
N GLY A 50 24.63 18.13 -9.46
CA GLY A 50 25.64 17.34 -8.81
C GLY A 50 26.32 16.37 -9.77
N GLY A 51 27.05 16.86 -10.75
CA GLY A 51 27.91 15.97 -11.54
C GLY A 51 27.71 16.05 -13.04
N GLY A 52 28.53 16.85 -13.72
CA GLY A 52 28.98 16.58 -15.08
C GLY A 52 28.01 16.96 -16.20
N PHE A 53 28.26 18.07 -16.83
CA PHE A 53 27.83 18.42 -18.20
C PHE A 53 28.36 17.36 -19.18
N GLY A 54 27.69 16.21 -19.20
CA GLY A 54 27.88 15.14 -20.14
C GLY A 54 26.51 14.59 -20.46
N GLY A 55 25.85 15.13 -21.46
CA GLY A 55 24.66 14.50 -22.08
C GLY A 55 25.04 13.09 -22.53
N GLY A 56 25.07 12.14 -21.61
CA GLY A 56 25.27 10.72 -21.88
C GLY A 56 24.12 10.30 -22.80
N ARG A 57 24.40 10.16 -24.09
CA ARG A 57 23.51 9.54 -25.06
C ARG A 57 23.03 8.23 -24.44
N ALA A 58 21.77 8.17 -24.07
CA ALA A 58 21.17 6.94 -23.60
C ALA A 58 21.46 5.84 -24.64
N ASN A 59 22.30 4.89 -24.28
CA ASN A 59 22.58 3.75 -25.14
C ASN A 59 21.33 2.87 -25.18
N PRO A 60 20.62 2.76 -26.32
CA PRO A 60 19.40 1.96 -26.40
C PRO A 60 19.64 0.46 -26.12
N ASN A 61 20.89 0.02 -26.20
CA ASN A 61 21.33 -1.35 -25.89
C ASN A 61 21.87 -1.52 -24.47
N ALA A 62 21.83 -0.48 -23.63
CA ALA A 62 22.23 -0.61 -22.23
C ALA A 62 21.30 -1.57 -21.49
N PRO A 63 21.83 -2.36 -20.52
CA PRO A 63 21.03 -3.18 -19.64
C PRO A 63 19.96 -2.31 -18.91
N GLN A 64 18.70 -2.69 -19.03
CA GLN A 64 17.60 -1.99 -18.37
C GLN A 64 16.90 -2.93 -17.42
N ARG A 65 16.64 -2.45 -16.19
CA ARG A 65 15.87 -3.19 -15.20
C ARG A 65 14.45 -3.45 -15.72
N GLY A 66 13.94 -4.65 -15.46
CA GLY A 66 12.55 -4.99 -15.72
C GLY A 66 11.60 -4.16 -14.87
N SER A 67 10.41 -3.95 -15.37
CA SER A 67 9.35 -3.29 -14.60
C SER A 67 8.87 -4.19 -13.47
N ASP A 68 8.47 -3.56 -12.37
CA ASP A 68 7.85 -4.25 -11.26
C ASP A 68 6.46 -4.75 -11.66
N THR A 69 6.03 -5.84 -11.02
CA THR A 69 4.69 -6.43 -11.21
C THR A 69 3.93 -6.38 -9.90
N GLN A 70 2.61 -6.37 -9.99
CA GLN A 70 1.73 -6.37 -8.85
C GLN A 70 0.82 -7.59 -8.87
N ALA A 71 0.62 -8.19 -7.69
CA ALA A 71 -0.35 -9.25 -7.46
C ALA A 71 -1.12 -8.94 -6.18
N SER A 72 -2.25 -9.63 -5.98
CA SER A 72 -3.01 -9.54 -4.74
C SER A 72 -3.27 -10.93 -4.20
N ILE A 73 -3.27 -11.07 -2.89
CA ILE A 73 -3.63 -12.30 -2.18
C ILE A 73 -4.62 -11.98 -1.09
N THR A 74 -5.59 -12.86 -0.92
CA THR A 74 -6.57 -12.75 0.18
C THR A 74 -6.33 -13.88 1.17
N ILE A 75 -6.17 -13.52 2.44
CA ILE A 75 -5.94 -14.43 3.56
C ILE A 75 -7.00 -14.26 4.63
N SER A 76 -7.14 -15.24 5.53
CA SER A 76 -8.02 -15.12 6.68
C SER A 76 -7.40 -14.23 7.77
N PHE A 77 -8.21 -13.83 8.75
CA PHE A 77 -7.75 -13.06 9.90
C PHE A 77 -6.73 -13.83 10.74
N GLU A 78 -6.95 -15.12 10.95
CA GLU A 78 -6.05 -16.00 11.71
C GLU A 78 -4.72 -16.22 10.98
N GLU A 79 -4.75 -16.34 9.65
CA GLU A 79 -3.55 -16.43 8.83
C GLU A 79 -2.75 -15.13 8.89
N ALA A 80 -3.42 -13.97 8.88
CA ALA A 80 -2.76 -12.68 9.06
C ALA A 80 -2.13 -12.54 10.45
N ALA A 81 -2.80 -13.05 11.49
CA ALA A 81 -2.32 -12.99 12.86
C ALA A 81 -1.11 -13.90 13.12
N LYS A 82 -1.13 -15.13 12.58
CA LYS A 82 -0.11 -16.18 12.82
C LYS A 82 0.98 -16.22 11.77
N GLY A 83 0.73 -15.61 10.60
CA GLY A 83 1.54 -15.79 9.41
C GLY A 83 1.23 -17.10 8.70
N CYS A 84 1.49 -17.16 7.41
CA CYS A 84 1.27 -18.36 6.61
C CYS A 84 2.18 -18.41 5.39
N ALA A 85 2.40 -19.60 4.85
CA ALA A 85 2.99 -19.81 3.55
C ALA A 85 1.88 -20.02 2.51
N ARG A 86 1.93 -19.30 1.40
CA ARG A 86 0.95 -19.39 0.30
C ARG A 86 1.64 -19.39 -1.03
N SER A 87 1.12 -20.14 -2.00
CA SER A 87 1.57 -20.03 -3.39
C SER A 87 0.60 -19.18 -4.20
N ILE A 88 1.16 -18.31 -5.03
CA ILE A 88 0.42 -17.44 -5.94
C ILE A 88 0.88 -17.68 -7.37
N ASP A 89 -0.06 -17.56 -8.31
CA ASP A 89 0.22 -17.56 -9.73
C ASP A 89 0.33 -16.11 -10.21
N THR A 90 1.49 -15.78 -10.78
CA THR A 90 1.76 -14.42 -11.28
C THR A 90 2.09 -14.48 -12.76
N MET A 91 1.58 -13.50 -13.50
CA MET A 91 1.94 -13.33 -14.90
C MET A 91 3.10 -12.36 -15.01
N ARG A 92 4.24 -12.80 -15.54
CA ARG A 92 5.40 -11.94 -15.74
C ARG A 92 6.00 -12.14 -17.12
N ILE A 93 6.75 -11.15 -17.56
CA ILE A 93 7.52 -11.22 -18.80
C ILE A 93 8.84 -11.90 -18.50
N GLU A 94 9.11 -13.00 -19.16
CA GLU A 94 10.36 -13.73 -19.06
C GLU A 94 11.13 -13.69 -20.41
N THR A 95 12.42 -13.99 -20.36
CA THR A 95 13.21 -14.20 -21.56
C THR A 95 12.66 -15.40 -22.33
N CYS A 96 12.52 -15.27 -23.63
CA CYS A 96 12.07 -16.38 -24.48
C CYS A 96 13.07 -17.53 -24.42
N ASP A 97 12.61 -18.71 -24.05
CA ASP A 97 13.41 -19.92 -23.91
C ASP A 97 13.89 -20.51 -25.24
N GLU A 98 13.24 -20.21 -26.38
CA GLU A 98 13.69 -20.64 -27.70
C GLU A 98 14.84 -19.79 -28.25
N CYS A 99 14.74 -18.47 -28.12
CA CYS A 99 15.73 -17.57 -28.70
C CYS A 99 16.66 -16.95 -27.66
N HIS A 100 16.50 -17.25 -26.39
CA HIS A 100 17.31 -16.74 -25.27
C HIS A 100 17.45 -15.20 -25.26
N GLY A 101 16.40 -14.50 -25.72
CA GLY A 101 16.34 -13.05 -25.71
C GLY A 101 16.80 -12.34 -26.98
N ASN A 102 17.40 -13.04 -27.95
CA ASN A 102 17.91 -12.43 -29.19
C ASN A 102 16.82 -12.14 -30.24
N GLY A 103 15.62 -12.70 -30.05
CA GLY A 103 14.48 -12.50 -30.94
C GLY A 103 14.56 -13.24 -32.26
N CYS A 104 15.65 -13.97 -32.58
CA CYS A 104 15.82 -14.71 -33.81
C CYS A 104 15.38 -16.17 -33.66
N GLN A 105 15.01 -16.78 -34.74
CA GLN A 105 14.80 -18.24 -34.82
C GLN A 105 16.09 -18.97 -34.47
N SER A 106 15.98 -20.17 -33.87
CA SER A 106 17.13 -21.01 -33.48
C SER A 106 18.10 -21.18 -34.67
N GLY A 107 19.39 -21.01 -34.41
CA GLY A 107 20.45 -21.06 -35.42
C GLY A 107 20.69 -19.73 -36.16
N HIS A 108 19.92 -18.70 -35.91
CA HIS A 108 20.09 -17.38 -36.51
C HIS A 108 20.45 -16.34 -35.43
N SER A 109 21.23 -15.33 -35.82
CA SER A 109 21.60 -14.20 -34.95
C SER A 109 21.14 -12.87 -35.58
N PRO A 110 20.93 -11.84 -34.76
CA PRO A 110 20.60 -10.52 -35.28
C PRO A 110 21.73 -9.97 -36.12
N LYS A 111 21.41 -9.40 -37.29
CA LYS A 111 22.38 -8.76 -38.20
C LYS A 111 22.53 -7.29 -37.85
N THR A 112 23.75 -6.77 -37.99
CA THR A 112 24.01 -5.35 -37.85
C THR A 112 23.19 -4.54 -38.85
N CYS A 113 22.51 -3.51 -38.44
CA CYS A 113 21.73 -2.63 -39.33
C CYS A 113 22.71 -1.90 -40.29
N PRO A 114 22.57 -2.06 -41.64
CA PRO A 114 23.47 -1.43 -42.59
C PRO A 114 23.30 0.10 -42.67
N GLU A 115 22.14 0.64 -42.31
CA GLU A 115 21.85 2.06 -42.39
C GLU A 115 22.53 2.87 -41.30
N CYS A 116 22.54 2.36 -40.05
CA CYS A 116 23.19 3.00 -38.94
C CYS A 116 24.49 2.33 -38.47
N ASN A 117 24.93 1.25 -39.17
CA ASN A 117 26.11 0.48 -38.82
C ASN A 117 26.18 0.06 -37.35
N GLY A 118 25.05 -0.40 -36.82
CA GLY A 118 24.96 -0.83 -35.41
C GLY A 118 24.73 0.26 -34.38
N ARG A 119 24.79 1.52 -34.78
CA ARG A 119 24.68 2.65 -33.82
C ARG A 119 23.24 2.89 -33.33
N GLY A 120 22.23 2.39 -34.01
CA GLY A 120 20.83 2.61 -33.67
C GLY A 120 20.32 4.02 -34.00
N GLN A 121 21.19 4.92 -34.34
CA GLN A 121 20.87 6.34 -34.61
C GLN A 121 21.52 6.80 -35.91
N VAL A 122 20.85 7.71 -36.60
CA VAL A 122 21.36 8.38 -37.81
C VAL A 122 21.43 9.88 -37.55
N THR A 123 22.50 10.52 -38.02
CA THR A 123 22.67 11.96 -37.91
C THR A 123 22.03 12.63 -39.11
N VAL A 124 21.09 13.52 -38.86
CA VAL A 124 20.41 14.32 -39.92
C VAL A 124 20.85 15.76 -39.76
N GLY A 125 21.47 16.30 -40.82
CA GLY A 125 21.81 17.74 -40.89
C GLY A 125 20.59 18.54 -41.33
N GLN A 126 20.14 19.45 -40.50
CA GLN A 126 19.07 20.36 -40.82
C GLN A 126 19.65 21.77 -41.07
N ARG A 127 19.48 22.26 -42.28
CA ARG A 127 19.91 23.65 -42.62
C ARG A 127 18.95 24.62 -41.96
N THR A 128 19.48 25.52 -41.14
CA THR A 128 18.75 26.65 -40.54
C THR A 128 19.38 27.94 -41.03
N PRO A 129 18.70 29.09 -40.93
CA PRO A 129 19.28 30.41 -41.32
C PRO A 129 20.58 30.76 -40.58
N PHE A 130 20.85 30.07 -39.46
CA PHE A 130 22.03 30.30 -38.61
C PHE A 130 23.13 29.20 -38.76
N GLY A 131 22.98 28.31 -39.76
CA GLY A 131 23.96 27.25 -39.98
C GLY A 131 23.33 25.84 -40.06
N VAL A 132 24.18 24.81 -40.17
CA VAL A 132 23.73 23.41 -40.20
C VAL A 132 23.73 22.85 -38.80
N ILE A 133 22.54 22.54 -38.29
CA ILE A 133 22.37 21.87 -37.02
C ILE A 133 22.33 20.34 -37.28
N GLN A 134 23.25 19.60 -36.67
CA GLN A 134 23.24 18.14 -36.70
C GLN A 134 22.38 17.63 -35.54
N SER A 135 21.28 16.95 -35.87
CA SER A 135 20.45 16.25 -34.88
C SER A 135 20.55 14.76 -35.07
N SER A 136 20.59 14.02 -33.96
CA SER A 136 20.59 12.57 -33.96
C SER A 136 19.15 12.07 -33.81
N LYS A 137 18.71 11.19 -34.74
CA LYS A 137 17.38 10.57 -34.71
C LYS A 137 17.54 9.05 -34.64
N PRO A 138 16.59 8.33 -34.01
CA PRO A 138 16.57 6.86 -34.08
C PRO A 138 16.53 6.40 -35.55
N CYS A 139 17.33 5.41 -35.90
CA CYS A 139 17.34 4.84 -37.24
C CYS A 139 15.97 4.19 -37.54
N SER A 140 15.32 4.63 -38.61
CA SER A 140 13.99 4.15 -38.99
C SER A 140 13.95 2.66 -39.35
N ARG A 141 15.05 2.10 -39.90
CA ARG A 141 15.13 0.73 -40.30
C ARG A 141 15.21 -0.28 -39.14
N CYS A 142 15.93 0.07 -38.09
CA CYS A 142 16.09 -0.82 -36.91
C CYS A 142 15.33 -0.28 -35.68
N ASN A 143 14.58 0.80 -35.80
CA ASN A 143 13.86 1.47 -34.70
C ASN A 143 14.74 1.72 -33.45
N GLY A 144 15.97 2.15 -33.67
CA GLY A 144 16.91 2.44 -32.60
C GLY A 144 17.71 1.26 -32.06
N LYS A 145 17.41 0.03 -32.44
CA LYS A 145 18.07 -1.19 -31.91
C LYS A 145 19.49 -1.40 -32.41
N GLY A 146 19.85 -0.86 -33.57
CA GLY A 146 21.14 -1.10 -34.20
C GLY A 146 21.26 -2.45 -34.91
N THR A 147 20.31 -3.36 -34.69
CA THR A 147 20.28 -4.69 -35.29
C THR A 147 18.95 -4.96 -35.99
N ILE A 148 18.95 -5.84 -36.97
CA ILE A 148 17.78 -6.28 -37.76
C ILE A 148 17.62 -7.79 -37.58
N ILE A 149 16.39 -8.24 -37.44
CA ILE A 149 16.01 -9.65 -37.36
C ILE A 149 15.33 -10.03 -38.63
N ASP A 150 16.03 -10.84 -39.48
CA ASP A 150 15.47 -11.35 -40.74
C ASP A 150 14.51 -12.53 -40.50
N ASN A 151 14.88 -13.41 -39.58
CA ASN A 151 14.11 -14.60 -39.23
C ASN A 151 13.63 -14.47 -37.76
N PRO A 152 12.43 -13.91 -37.49
CA PRO A 152 11.96 -13.76 -36.16
C PRO A 152 11.63 -15.11 -35.51
N CYS A 153 11.92 -15.24 -34.21
CA CYS A 153 11.54 -16.38 -33.39
C CYS A 153 10.01 -16.55 -33.37
N LYS A 154 9.54 -17.74 -33.74
CA LYS A 154 8.09 -18.03 -33.83
C LYS A 154 7.34 -17.88 -32.50
N LYS A 155 8.01 -18.13 -31.36
CA LYS A 155 7.41 -18.06 -30.03
C LYS A 155 7.24 -16.64 -29.53
N CYS A 156 8.18 -15.76 -29.77
CA CYS A 156 8.16 -14.37 -29.29
C CYS A 156 7.97 -13.32 -30.38
N ASN A 157 7.82 -13.73 -31.65
CA ASN A 157 7.67 -12.86 -32.82
C ASN A 157 8.73 -11.76 -32.91
N GLY A 158 9.99 -12.10 -32.60
CA GLY A 158 11.10 -11.15 -32.62
C GLY A 158 11.23 -10.27 -31.35
N ALA A 159 10.33 -10.38 -30.38
CA ALA A 159 10.38 -9.59 -29.14
C ALA A 159 11.47 -10.03 -28.16
N GLY A 160 11.97 -11.26 -28.27
CA GLY A 160 12.95 -11.85 -27.37
C GLY A 160 12.38 -12.20 -25.98
N ARG A 161 11.11 -11.87 -25.71
CA ARG A 161 10.45 -12.03 -24.40
C ARG A 161 9.04 -12.57 -24.57
N VAL A 162 8.58 -13.34 -23.59
CA VAL A 162 7.24 -13.95 -23.57
C VAL A 162 6.57 -13.73 -22.22
N ARG A 163 5.26 -13.64 -22.21
CA ARG A 163 4.48 -13.69 -20.99
C ARG A 163 4.36 -15.14 -20.53
N LYS A 164 4.70 -15.38 -19.26
CA LYS A 164 4.63 -16.71 -18.68
C LYS A 164 3.98 -16.62 -17.30
N SER A 165 3.13 -17.60 -17.00
CA SER A 165 2.66 -17.81 -15.65
C SER A 165 3.76 -18.46 -14.82
N ALA A 166 4.07 -17.90 -13.67
CA ALA A 166 5.01 -18.45 -12.71
C ALA A 166 4.31 -18.64 -11.37
N LYS A 167 4.41 -19.84 -10.82
CA LYS A 167 3.96 -20.16 -9.49
C LYS A 167 5.06 -19.80 -8.50
N LEU A 168 4.72 -19.01 -7.49
CA LEU A 168 5.67 -18.52 -6.53
C LEU A 168 5.15 -18.78 -5.11
N ASP A 169 5.98 -19.43 -4.30
CA ASP A 169 5.69 -19.61 -2.88
C ASP A 169 6.18 -18.39 -2.11
N ILE A 170 5.27 -17.80 -1.34
CA ILE A 170 5.52 -16.62 -0.54
C ILE A 170 5.28 -16.92 0.93
N ASN A 171 6.11 -16.34 1.78
CA ASN A 171 5.97 -16.40 3.23
C ASN A 171 5.39 -15.07 3.71
N ILE A 172 4.17 -15.10 4.23
CA ILE A 172 3.49 -13.94 4.79
C ILE A 172 3.82 -13.90 6.28
N PRO A 173 4.47 -12.84 6.77
CA PRO A 173 4.84 -12.75 8.18
C PRO A 173 3.62 -12.62 9.08
N ALA A 174 3.75 -13.07 10.33
CA ALA A 174 2.74 -12.86 11.34
C ALA A 174 2.53 -11.36 11.61
N GLY A 175 1.28 -11.00 11.83
CA GLY A 175 0.89 -9.62 12.11
C GLY A 175 0.80 -8.70 10.91
N VAL A 176 0.76 -9.24 9.69
CA VAL A 176 0.56 -8.45 8.47
C VAL A 176 -0.76 -7.67 8.54
N ASP A 177 -0.74 -6.41 8.11
CA ASP A 177 -1.93 -5.55 8.08
C ASP A 177 -2.72 -5.72 6.77
N ASP A 178 -4.01 -5.36 6.82
CA ASP A 178 -4.81 -5.26 5.59
C ASP A 178 -4.21 -4.23 4.65
N ARG A 179 -4.21 -4.54 3.35
CA ARG A 179 -3.60 -3.73 2.26
C ARG A 179 -2.10 -3.50 2.40
N GLN A 180 -1.43 -4.21 3.27
CA GLN A 180 0.03 -4.16 3.35
C GLN A 180 0.65 -4.73 2.08
N ILE A 181 1.72 -4.08 1.61
CA ILE A 181 2.46 -4.51 0.42
C ILE A 181 3.69 -5.29 0.87
N LEU A 182 3.80 -6.51 0.36
CA LEU A 182 4.98 -7.36 0.51
C LEU A 182 5.75 -7.36 -0.80
N THR A 183 7.01 -6.91 -0.77
CA THR A 183 7.88 -6.88 -1.95
C THR A 183 8.77 -8.10 -1.99
N VAL A 184 8.64 -8.89 -3.07
CA VAL A 184 9.52 -10.03 -3.36
C VAL A 184 10.49 -9.60 -4.46
N ARG A 185 11.76 -9.44 -4.08
CA ARG A 185 12.80 -8.90 -4.96
C ARG A 185 13.11 -9.83 -6.13
N GLY A 186 13.29 -9.25 -7.32
CA GLY A 186 13.70 -9.97 -8.52
C GLY A 186 12.64 -10.90 -9.12
N GLN A 187 11.39 -10.87 -8.63
CA GLN A 187 10.28 -11.71 -9.10
C GLN A 187 9.31 -10.97 -10.03
N GLY A 188 9.63 -9.73 -10.42
CA GLY A 188 8.90 -8.97 -11.43
C GLY A 188 9.27 -9.38 -12.85
N ASN A 189 9.01 -8.49 -13.81
CA ASN A 189 9.36 -8.71 -15.21
C ASN A 189 10.87 -8.78 -15.41
N LYS A 190 11.34 -9.64 -16.30
CA LYS A 190 12.75 -9.68 -16.69
C LYS A 190 13.17 -8.40 -17.39
N GLY A 191 14.38 -7.95 -17.09
CA GLY A 191 15.00 -6.80 -17.71
C GLY A 191 15.24 -6.98 -19.21
N VAL A 192 15.65 -5.90 -19.84
CA VAL A 192 16.03 -5.86 -21.27
C VAL A 192 17.54 -5.80 -21.36
N ASN A 193 18.11 -6.35 -22.43
CA ASN A 193 19.55 -6.34 -22.73
C ASN A 193 20.41 -6.85 -21.55
N GLY A 194 19.96 -7.93 -20.90
CA GLY A 194 20.70 -8.46 -19.73
C GLY A 194 20.51 -7.69 -18.42
N GLY A 195 19.60 -6.73 -18.38
CA GLY A 195 19.29 -6.01 -17.15
C GLY A 195 18.64 -6.90 -16.07
N PRO A 196 18.71 -6.51 -14.78
CA PRO A 196 18.12 -7.26 -13.70
C PRO A 196 16.58 -7.29 -13.80
N ALA A 197 15.96 -8.29 -13.18
CA ALA A 197 14.50 -8.34 -13.08
C ALA A 197 13.99 -7.23 -12.16
N GLY A 198 12.74 -6.83 -12.36
CA GLY A 198 11.98 -6.00 -11.43
C GLY A 198 11.55 -6.79 -10.19
N ASP A 199 10.77 -6.16 -9.33
CA ASP A 199 10.25 -6.76 -8.11
C ASP A 199 8.76 -7.11 -8.29
N LEU A 200 8.28 -8.04 -7.45
CA LEU A 200 6.87 -8.38 -7.35
C LEU A 200 6.32 -7.76 -6.05
N ASN A 201 5.36 -6.87 -6.19
CA ASN A 201 4.64 -6.25 -5.09
C ASN A 201 3.31 -6.98 -4.88
N ILE A 202 3.14 -7.58 -3.71
CA ILE A 202 1.97 -8.36 -3.35
C ILE A 202 1.14 -7.58 -2.34
N VAL A 203 -0.07 -7.21 -2.72
CA VAL A 203 -1.04 -6.58 -1.82
C VAL A 203 -1.76 -7.68 -1.03
N VAL A 204 -1.63 -7.64 0.27
CA VAL A 204 -2.30 -8.59 1.17
C VAL A 204 -3.66 -8.01 1.55
N ASN A 205 -4.74 -8.73 1.23
CA ASN A 205 -6.09 -8.40 1.66
C ASN A 205 -6.49 -9.36 2.78
N VAL A 206 -6.84 -8.84 3.95
CA VAL A 206 -7.28 -9.63 5.09
C VAL A 206 -8.81 -9.66 5.12
N ARG A 207 -9.39 -10.87 5.16
CA ARG A 207 -10.84 -11.01 5.30
C ARG A 207 -11.26 -10.58 6.70
N PRO A 208 -12.35 -9.78 6.83
CA PRO A 208 -12.91 -9.48 8.14
C PRO A 208 -13.36 -10.77 8.84
N HIS A 209 -13.20 -10.83 10.16
CA HIS A 209 -13.61 -11.97 10.96
C HIS A 209 -14.94 -11.67 11.64
N PRO A 210 -15.86 -12.66 11.76
CA PRO A 210 -17.18 -12.43 12.36
C PRO A 210 -17.15 -12.11 13.87
N ILE A 211 -16.10 -12.51 14.57
CA ILE A 211 -15.99 -12.39 16.03
C ILE A 211 -14.89 -11.39 16.43
N PHE A 212 -13.79 -11.36 15.67
CA PHE A 212 -12.60 -10.59 16.03
C PHE A 212 -12.49 -9.31 15.22
N GLU A 213 -12.18 -8.23 15.92
CA GLU A 213 -11.83 -6.94 15.32
C GLU A 213 -10.38 -6.60 15.71
N ARG A 214 -9.62 -6.07 14.77
CA ARG A 214 -8.21 -5.75 14.97
C ARG A 214 -8.04 -4.28 15.36
N ASP A 215 -7.23 -4.05 16.39
CA ASP A 215 -6.77 -2.73 16.81
C ASP A 215 -5.25 -2.78 17.00
N GLY A 216 -4.51 -2.48 15.96
CA GLY A 216 -3.06 -2.62 15.94
C GLY A 216 -2.63 -4.08 16.13
N TYR A 217 -1.98 -4.37 17.26
CA TYR A 217 -1.64 -5.75 17.66
C TYR A 217 -2.63 -6.35 18.65
N ASN A 218 -3.59 -5.56 19.14
CA ASN A 218 -4.65 -6.07 19.99
C ASN A 218 -5.81 -6.61 19.16
N VAL A 219 -6.58 -7.49 19.78
CA VAL A 219 -7.76 -8.10 19.18
C VAL A 219 -8.96 -7.86 20.09
N TRP A 220 -10.01 -7.28 19.54
CA TRP A 220 -11.28 -7.12 20.24
C TRP A 220 -12.19 -8.28 19.93
N CYS A 221 -12.95 -8.70 20.93
CA CYS A 221 -14.09 -9.57 20.72
C CYS A 221 -15.23 -9.20 21.67
N ASP A 222 -16.46 -9.27 21.16
CA ASP A 222 -17.67 -9.05 21.93
C ASP A 222 -18.18 -10.37 22.46
N VAL A 223 -18.50 -10.40 23.74
CA VAL A 223 -19.09 -11.57 24.41
C VAL A 223 -20.44 -11.20 24.99
N HIS A 224 -21.48 -11.87 24.51
CA HIS A 224 -22.84 -11.67 24.93
C HIS A 224 -23.19 -12.49 26.16
N LEU A 225 -23.61 -11.83 27.22
CA LEU A 225 -24.02 -12.46 28.48
C LEU A 225 -25.39 -11.97 28.88
N SER A 226 -26.17 -12.82 29.51
CA SER A 226 -27.43 -12.41 30.09
C SER A 226 -27.20 -11.52 31.33
N PHE A 227 -28.15 -10.65 31.66
CA PHE A 227 -28.04 -9.79 32.84
C PHE A 227 -27.91 -10.60 34.14
N MET A 228 -28.46 -11.81 34.20
CA MET A 228 -28.33 -12.71 35.35
C MET A 228 -26.89 -13.22 35.54
N GLN A 229 -26.22 -13.55 34.42
CA GLN A 229 -24.84 -14.01 34.43
C GLN A 229 -23.87 -12.91 34.93
N VAL A 230 -24.05 -11.68 34.46
CA VAL A 230 -23.19 -10.56 34.90
C VAL A 230 -23.51 -10.11 36.33
N ALA A 231 -24.75 -10.22 36.77
CA ALA A 231 -25.14 -9.89 38.15
C ALA A 231 -24.57 -10.87 39.17
N LEU A 232 -24.65 -12.18 38.88
CA LEU A 232 -24.20 -13.23 39.80
C LEU A 232 -22.73 -13.59 39.63
N GLY A 233 -22.12 -13.20 38.50
CA GLY A 233 -20.83 -13.71 38.08
C GLY A 233 -20.95 -15.09 37.42
N CYS A 234 -20.07 -15.39 36.48
CA CYS A 234 -20.08 -16.67 35.78
C CYS A 234 -18.70 -16.99 35.20
N THR A 235 -18.51 -18.25 34.87
CA THR A 235 -17.35 -18.67 34.10
C THR A 235 -17.75 -18.89 32.64
N ILE A 236 -17.03 -18.29 31.74
CA ILE A 236 -17.32 -18.32 30.29
C ILE A 236 -16.15 -18.88 29.50
N GLN A 237 -16.44 -19.38 28.31
CA GLN A 237 -15.46 -19.81 27.32
C GLN A 237 -15.27 -18.69 26.28
N VAL A 238 -14.18 -17.93 26.40
CA VAL A 238 -13.85 -16.84 25.49
C VAL A 238 -13.09 -17.39 24.27
N PRO A 239 -13.56 -17.16 23.04
CA PRO A 239 -12.79 -17.51 21.86
C PRO A 239 -11.54 -16.65 21.77
N THR A 240 -10.40 -17.26 21.45
CA THR A 240 -9.14 -16.57 21.17
C THR A 240 -8.54 -17.07 19.87
N LEU A 241 -7.51 -16.38 19.34
CA LEU A 241 -6.80 -16.80 18.13
C LEU A 241 -6.15 -18.19 18.27
N ASP A 242 -5.88 -18.65 19.51
CA ASP A 242 -5.22 -19.90 19.80
C ASP A 242 -6.19 -21.00 20.30
N GLY A 243 -7.49 -20.73 20.29
CA GLY A 243 -8.52 -21.61 20.81
C GLY A 243 -9.36 -20.94 21.89
N LYS A 244 -10.17 -21.70 22.63
CA LYS A 244 -11.03 -21.19 23.69
C LYS A 244 -10.28 -21.13 25.02
N VAL A 245 -10.49 -20.07 25.78
CA VAL A 245 -9.91 -19.86 27.11
C VAL A 245 -11.04 -19.66 28.11
N GLU A 246 -10.95 -20.33 29.23
CA GLU A 246 -11.88 -20.13 30.33
C GLU A 246 -11.58 -18.84 31.07
N TYR A 247 -12.61 -18.03 31.29
CA TYR A 247 -12.51 -16.75 31.99
C TYR A 247 -13.64 -16.59 33.01
N SER A 248 -13.28 -16.21 34.24
CA SER A 248 -14.26 -15.96 35.32
C SER A 248 -14.64 -14.48 35.32
N VAL A 249 -15.90 -14.21 35.00
CA VAL A 249 -16.50 -12.87 35.01
C VAL A 249 -16.96 -12.57 36.45
N PRO A 250 -16.49 -11.48 37.07
CA PRO A 250 -16.90 -11.09 38.42
C PRO A 250 -18.39 -10.75 38.50
N ALA A 251 -19.00 -10.98 39.66
CA ALA A 251 -20.35 -10.50 39.92
C ALA A 251 -20.39 -8.96 39.90
N GLY A 252 -21.49 -8.42 39.35
CA GLY A 252 -21.67 -6.96 39.24
C GLY A 252 -20.96 -6.34 38.04
N THR A 253 -20.46 -7.12 37.08
CA THR A 253 -19.89 -6.63 35.81
C THR A 253 -20.92 -5.77 35.07
N GLN A 254 -20.49 -4.63 34.56
CA GLN A 254 -21.37 -3.66 33.86
C GLN A 254 -21.34 -3.88 32.34
N PRO A 255 -22.41 -3.48 31.61
CA PRO A 255 -22.41 -3.45 30.15
C PRO A 255 -21.30 -2.55 29.62
N GLY A 256 -20.47 -3.06 28.71
CA GLY A 256 -19.34 -2.34 28.13
C GLY A 256 -18.01 -2.52 28.89
N ASP A 257 -18.01 -3.21 30.03
CA ASP A 257 -16.75 -3.54 30.70
C ASP A 257 -15.83 -4.35 29.79
N VAL A 258 -14.53 -4.07 29.86
CA VAL A 258 -13.52 -4.66 29.01
C VAL A 258 -12.53 -5.46 29.84
N PHE A 259 -12.45 -6.74 29.59
CA PHE A 259 -11.48 -7.64 30.21
C PHE A 259 -10.30 -7.87 29.27
N LYS A 260 -9.11 -7.87 29.85
CA LYS A 260 -7.86 -7.98 29.11
C LYS A 260 -7.23 -9.35 29.29
N LEU A 261 -7.12 -10.10 28.19
CA LEU A 261 -6.39 -11.37 28.14
C LEU A 261 -4.99 -11.10 27.59
N ARG A 262 -4.00 -11.07 28.48
CA ARG A 262 -2.63 -10.73 28.14
C ARG A 262 -2.00 -11.75 27.19
N GLY A 263 -1.28 -11.24 26.16
CA GLY A 263 -0.56 -12.08 25.21
C GLY A 263 -1.44 -12.95 24.31
N ARG A 264 -2.76 -12.64 24.17
CA ARG A 264 -3.70 -13.36 23.30
C ARG A 264 -4.05 -12.60 22.03
N GLY A 265 -3.35 -11.48 21.76
CA GLY A 265 -3.47 -10.71 20.54
C GLY A 265 -2.61 -11.23 19.40
N ILE A 266 -2.31 -10.34 18.45
CA ILE A 266 -1.53 -10.62 17.24
C ILE A 266 -0.03 -10.52 17.55
N GLN A 267 0.77 -11.39 16.91
CA GLN A 267 2.22 -11.34 17.02
C GLN A 267 2.77 -10.11 16.29
N GLY A 268 3.35 -9.18 17.03
CA GLY A 268 4.07 -8.02 16.49
C GLY A 268 5.59 -8.17 16.57
N ARG A 269 6.30 -7.13 16.10
CA ARG A 269 7.78 -7.09 16.17
C ARG A 269 8.33 -7.04 17.58
N MET A 270 7.61 -6.40 18.50
CA MET A 270 8.02 -6.18 19.90
C MET A 270 7.36 -7.16 20.88
N GLY A 271 6.64 -8.15 20.39
CA GLY A 271 5.92 -9.12 21.20
C GLY A 271 4.49 -9.32 20.74
N LYS A 272 3.76 -10.15 21.48
CA LYS A 272 2.36 -10.47 21.20
C LYS A 272 1.46 -9.45 21.91
N GLY A 273 0.48 -8.89 21.18
CA GLY A 273 -0.53 -8.01 21.73
C GLY A 273 -1.50 -8.74 22.67
N ASP A 274 -2.50 -8.03 23.15
CA ASP A 274 -3.51 -8.53 24.07
C ASP A 274 -4.85 -8.72 23.38
N GLN A 275 -5.70 -9.57 23.94
CA GLN A 275 -7.09 -9.63 23.54
C GLN A 275 -7.95 -8.86 24.53
N LEU A 276 -8.83 -8.00 24.01
CA LEU A 276 -9.76 -7.17 24.74
C LEU A 276 -11.16 -7.76 24.55
N VAL A 277 -11.77 -8.18 25.64
CA VAL A 277 -13.08 -8.82 25.66
C VAL A 277 -14.08 -7.83 26.20
N ARG A 278 -14.95 -7.32 25.35
CA ARG A 278 -16.01 -6.38 25.72
C ARG A 278 -17.28 -7.17 26.04
N ILE A 279 -17.85 -6.90 27.21
CA ILE A 279 -19.08 -7.56 27.66
C ILE A 279 -20.29 -6.80 27.12
N ILE A 280 -21.13 -7.51 26.39
CA ILE A 280 -22.44 -7.05 25.92
C ILE A 280 -23.49 -7.76 26.76
N VAL A 281 -24.33 -6.98 27.45
CA VAL A 281 -25.41 -7.55 28.27
C VAL A 281 -26.68 -7.65 27.45
N ASP A 282 -27.15 -8.87 27.25
CA ASP A 282 -28.39 -9.14 26.53
C ASP A 282 -29.59 -9.14 27.48
N ILE A 283 -30.55 -8.28 27.18
CA ILE A 283 -31.85 -8.27 27.84
C ILE A 283 -32.86 -9.02 26.97
N PRO A 284 -33.52 -10.07 27.48
CA PRO A 284 -34.47 -10.85 26.70
C PRO A 284 -35.66 -10.01 26.25
N LYS A 285 -35.94 -10.01 24.95
CA LYS A 285 -37.09 -9.27 24.36
C LYS A 285 -38.45 -9.91 24.64
N LYS A 286 -38.48 -11.19 24.95
CA LYS A 286 -39.71 -11.95 25.26
C LYS A 286 -39.47 -12.75 26.53
N LEU A 287 -40.40 -12.69 27.43
CA LEU A 287 -40.39 -13.41 28.71
C LEU A 287 -41.59 -14.33 28.77
N THR A 288 -41.46 -15.49 29.38
CA THR A 288 -42.59 -16.31 29.79
C THR A 288 -43.30 -15.68 31.00
N ASP A 289 -44.56 -16.04 31.26
CA ASP A 289 -45.29 -15.51 32.40
C ASP A 289 -44.55 -15.77 33.72
N LYS A 290 -43.99 -16.97 33.88
CA LYS A 290 -43.19 -17.33 35.06
C LYS A 290 -41.94 -16.52 35.21
N GLN A 291 -41.22 -16.24 34.10
CA GLN A 291 -40.02 -15.38 34.11
C GLN A 291 -40.38 -13.92 34.46
N SER A 292 -41.51 -13.44 33.90
CA SER A 292 -42.01 -12.10 34.20
C SER A 292 -42.32 -11.94 35.68
N GLU A 293 -42.96 -12.96 36.28
CA GLU A 293 -43.32 -12.96 37.70
C GLU A 293 -42.07 -12.95 38.60
N LEU A 294 -41.05 -13.79 38.30
CA LEU A 294 -39.78 -13.79 39.04
C LEU A 294 -39.03 -12.47 38.94
N ILE A 295 -39.04 -11.82 37.78
CA ILE A 295 -38.43 -10.51 37.59
C ILE A 295 -39.20 -9.44 38.37
N LYS A 296 -40.54 -9.49 38.44
CA LYS A 296 -41.32 -8.60 39.29
C LYS A 296 -40.99 -8.76 40.76
N GLN A 297 -40.86 -9.99 41.25
CA GLN A 297 -40.48 -10.27 42.62
C GLN A 297 -39.09 -9.69 42.92
N LEU A 298 -38.10 -9.89 42.01
CA LEU A 298 -36.77 -9.33 42.13
C LEU A 298 -36.79 -7.79 42.18
N ALA A 299 -37.62 -7.15 41.35
CA ALA A 299 -37.78 -5.70 41.32
C ALA A 299 -38.30 -5.14 42.62
N MET A 300 -39.22 -5.86 43.32
CA MET A 300 -39.73 -5.47 44.66
C MET A 300 -38.61 -5.49 45.68
N GLU A 301 -37.69 -6.49 45.66
CA GLU A 301 -36.54 -6.55 46.57
C GLU A 301 -35.55 -5.38 46.35
N PHE A 302 -35.46 -4.85 45.15
CA PHE A 302 -34.65 -3.68 44.85
C PHE A 302 -35.36 -2.35 45.04
N ASN A 303 -36.61 -2.32 45.59
CA ASN A 303 -37.45 -1.13 45.75
C ASN A 303 -37.67 -0.32 44.43
N VAL A 304 -37.77 -1.01 43.31
CA VAL A 304 -38.01 -0.41 41.98
C VAL A 304 -39.50 -0.49 41.65
N ASP A 305 -40.36 0.00 42.59
CA ASP A 305 -41.82 -0.09 42.46
C ASP A 305 -42.41 0.95 41.51
N GLU A 306 -41.71 2.07 41.30
CA GLU A 306 -42.23 3.18 40.47
C GLU A 306 -41.87 2.95 39.00
N GLY A 307 -42.90 2.49 38.25
CA GLY A 307 -42.81 2.43 36.77
C GLY A 307 -42.90 1.08 36.10
N LEU A 308 -43.02 -0.02 36.84
CA LEU A 308 -43.31 -1.33 36.28
C LEU A 308 -44.76 -1.37 35.78
N GLY A 309 -45.04 -0.69 34.64
CA GLY A 309 -46.36 -0.61 34.05
C GLY A 309 -46.80 -1.96 33.53
N ASP A 310 -48.05 -2.37 33.90
CA ASP A 310 -48.82 -3.28 33.08
C ASP A 310 -48.87 -2.70 31.67
N GLY A 311 -48.37 -3.44 30.65
CA GLY A 311 -48.07 -2.99 29.29
C GLY A 311 -49.22 -2.31 28.48
N LYS A 312 -49.97 -1.41 29.09
CA LYS A 312 -51.06 -0.65 28.50
C LYS A 312 -51.16 0.79 29.03
N LYS A 313 -50.10 1.55 29.22
CA LYS A 313 -50.24 3.01 29.30
C LYS A 313 -49.14 3.72 28.53
N SER A 314 -49.55 4.24 27.38
CA SER A 314 -48.87 5.14 26.48
C SER A 314 -48.21 6.31 27.26
N PHE A 315 -46.88 6.44 27.19
CA PHE A 315 -46.13 7.56 27.74
C PHE A 315 -46.17 8.77 26.79
N PHE A 316 -47.30 9.10 26.21
CA PHE A 316 -47.50 10.37 25.53
C PHE A 316 -48.56 11.20 26.29
N GLY A 317 -48.08 11.85 27.34
CA GLY A 317 -48.80 12.92 28.01
C GLY A 317 -49.02 14.10 27.05
N LYS A 318 -50.29 14.40 26.79
CA LYS A 318 -50.77 15.56 26.08
C LYS A 318 -50.08 16.84 26.55
N LYS A 319 -49.37 17.55 25.66
CA LYS A 319 -49.14 18.98 25.79
C LYS A 319 -50.52 19.67 25.75
N LYS A 320 -50.96 20.25 26.88
CA LYS A 320 -51.98 21.24 26.90
C LYS A 320 -51.43 22.61 26.51
N LYS A 321 -52.25 23.30 25.73
CA LYS A 321 -52.17 24.65 25.17
C LYS A 321 -51.41 25.66 26.00
#